data_69fc872a1daabedcfbed3ca7d65c706a
#
_entry.id   69fc872a1daabedcfbed3ca7d65c706a
#
_cell.length_a   1.000
_cell.length_b   1.000
_cell.length_c   1.000
_cell.angle_alpha   90.00
_cell.angle_beta   90.00
_cell.angle_gamma   90.00
#
_symmetry.space_group_name_H-M   'P 1'
#
loop_
_entity.id
_entity.type
_entity.pdbx_description
1 polymer ?
#
loop_
_entity_poly.entity_id
_entity_poly.type
_entity_poly.pdbx_seq_one_letter_code
_entity_poly.pdbx_strand_id
1 'polypeptide(L)'
;MRSLKSVFSNDEVFAHPTEGVWGLGCNPFSSKAVENLFELKKRPKNKAVIVLAGNKNHLQPFIENLTQSEKKDLYEKWPGPHTWLIPALDSIPKWLKGDTGMVALRLTSHPDVINITNELNSPICSTSANLSGEETAKNLSLIHI
;
A
#
# COMPACT_ATOMS: atom_id res chain seq x y z
N MET A 1 -12.15 13.82 20.55
CA MET A 1 -11.30 13.45 19.38
C MET A 1 -11.63 12.03 18.96
N ARG A 2 -11.81 11.84 17.67
CA ARG A 2 -12.13 10.52 17.14
C ARG A 2 -10.89 9.65 17.14
N SER A 3 -11.04 8.38 17.49
CA SER A 3 -9.93 7.44 17.45
C SER A 3 -9.58 7.07 16.01
N LEU A 4 -8.34 6.68 15.79
CA LEU A 4 -7.90 6.21 14.48
C LEU A 4 -8.72 4.99 14.02
N LYS A 5 -9.04 4.08 14.94
CA LYS A 5 -9.87 2.92 14.62
C LYS A 5 -11.26 3.32 14.14
N SER A 6 -11.86 4.35 14.74
CA SER A 6 -13.16 4.85 14.34
C SER A 6 -13.11 5.45 12.94
N VAL A 7 -12.12 6.28 12.66
CA VAL A 7 -11.92 6.87 11.32
C VAL A 7 -11.76 5.77 10.28
N PHE A 8 -10.93 4.79 10.57
CA PHE A 8 -10.66 3.67 9.68
C PHE A 8 -11.91 2.83 9.42
N SER A 9 -12.68 2.52 10.48
CA SER A 9 -13.89 1.71 10.37
C SER A 9 -15.04 2.43 9.66
N ASN A 10 -15.03 3.75 9.67
CA ASN A 10 -16.06 4.56 9.01
C ASN A 10 -15.69 4.93 7.57
N ASP A 11 -14.71 4.25 6.99
CA ASP A 11 -14.29 4.45 5.60
C ASP A 11 -13.78 5.85 5.32
N GLU A 12 -13.22 6.50 6.33
CA GLU A 12 -12.71 7.85 6.19
C GLU A 12 -11.21 7.84 5.85
N VAL A 13 -10.80 8.93 5.22
CA VAL A 13 -9.40 9.18 4.88
C VAL A 13 -8.74 9.91 6.05
N PHE A 14 -7.49 9.59 6.33
CA PHE A 14 -6.71 10.24 7.38
C PHE A 14 -5.33 10.63 6.86
N ALA A 15 -4.71 11.62 7.49
CA ALA A 15 -3.34 12.01 7.18
C ALA A 15 -2.37 11.21 8.04
N HIS A 16 -1.23 10.86 7.49
CA HIS A 16 -0.18 10.16 8.23
C HIS A 16 1.20 10.60 7.74
N PRO A 17 2.22 10.58 8.62
CA PRO A 17 3.57 10.87 8.17
C PRO A 17 4.15 9.71 7.36
N THR A 18 5.07 10.05 6.46
CA THR A 18 5.85 9.08 5.70
C THR A 18 7.31 9.56 5.70
N GLU A 19 8.17 8.80 5.01
CA GLU A 19 9.57 9.22 4.87
C GLU A 19 9.64 10.49 4.02
N GLY A 20 9.64 11.65 4.68
CA GLY A 20 9.85 12.94 4.05
C GLY A 20 8.63 13.81 3.84
N VAL A 21 7.43 13.24 3.68
CA VAL A 21 6.20 14.01 3.43
C VAL A 21 5.02 13.38 4.15
N TRP A 22 3.94 14.14 4.29
CA TRP A 22 2.68 13.60 4.78
C TRP A 22 1.94 12.92 3.65
N GLY A 23 1.30 11.81 3.96
CA GLY A 23 0.43 11.11 3.03
C GLY A 23 -1.01 11.09 3.52
N LEU A 24 -1.89 10.65 2.66
CA LEU A 24 -3.28 10.36 3.02
C LEU A 24 -3.47 8.86 2.98
N GLY A 25 -4.18 8.33 3.97
CA GLY A 25 -4.40 6.90 4.08
C GLY A 25 -5.85 6.54 4.32
N CYS A 26 -6.18 5.29 4.07
CA CYS A 26 -7.50 4.75 4.34
C CYS A 26 -7.45 3.22 4.40
N ASN A 27 -8.61 2.61 4.68
CA ASN A 27 -8.75 1.16 4.72
C ASN A 27 -8.65 0.58 3.30
N PRO A 28 -7.62 -0.26 3.01
CA PRO A 28 -7.46 -0.83 1.67
C PRO A 28 -8.56 -1.82 1.30
N PHE A 29 -9.27 -2.37 2.27
CA PHE A 29 -10.30 -3.38 2.04
C PHE A 29 -11.70 -2.79 1.92
N SER A 30 -11.82 -1.46 1.95
CA SER A 30 -13.08 -0.76 1.76
C SER A 30 -13.07 -0.03 0.42
N SER A 31 -13.95 -0.43 -0.50
CA SER A 31 -14.05 0.26 -1.80
C SER A 31 -14.43 1.72 -1.62
N LYS A 32 -15.31 2.00 -0.67
CA LYS A 32 -15.75 3.37 -0.39
C LYS A 32 -14.63 4.24 0.13
N ALA A 33 -13.81 3.71 1.05
CA ALA A 33 -12.67 4.44 1.57
C ALA A 33 -11.67 4.78 0.47
N VAL A 34 -11.38 3.82 -0.39
CA VAL A 34 -10.44 4.03 -1.51
C VAL A 34 -11.02 5.02 -2.52
N GLU A 35 -12.33 4.94 -2.81
CA GLU A 35 -12.97 5.95 -3.65
C GLU A 35 -12.84 7.35 -3.07
N ASN A 36 -13.08 7.49 -1.77
CA ASN A 36 -12.94 8.78 -1.09
C ASN A 36 -11.51 9.31 -1.19
N LEU A 37 -10.54 8.41 -1.08
CA LEU A 37 -9.14 8.77 -1.21
C LEU A 37 -8.83 9.29 -2.61
N PHE A 38 -9.29 8.60 -3.65
CA PHE A 38 -9.10 9.05 -5.03
C PHE A 38 -9.75 10.40 -5.29
N GLU A 39 -10.96 10.60 -4.78
CA GLU A 39 -11.66 11.87 -4.95
C GLU A 39 -10.91 13.04 -4.31
N LEU A 40 -10.39 12.84 -3.09
CA LEU A 40 -9.62 13.86 -2.40
C LEU A 40 -8.37 14.26 -3.18
N LYS A 41 -7.70 13.29 -3.79
CA LYS A 41 -6.48 13.53 -4.55
C LYS A 41 -6.76 13.84 -6.01
N LYS A 42 -8.01 13.79 -6.45
CA LYS A 42 -8.40 13.91 -7.86
C LYS A 42 -7.62 12.95 -8.74
N ARG A 43 -7.44 11.74 -8.21
CA ARG A 43 -6.64 10.72 -8.87
C ARG A 43 -7.51 9.85 -9.75
N PRO A 44 -7.06 9.49 -10.97
CA PRO A 44 -7.81 8.56 -11.83
C PRO A 44 -7.99 7.20 -11.15
N LYS A 45 -9.20 6.66 -11.22
CA LYS A 45 -9.54 5.37 -10.56
C LYS A 45 -8.81 4.17 -11.15
N ASN A 46 -8.29 4.30 -12.35
CA ASN A 46 -7.56 3.21 -13.00
C ASN A 46 -6.11 3.10 -12.53
N LYS A 47 -5.65 4.01 -11.68
CA LYS A 47 -4.30 3.95 -11.14
C LYS A 47 -4.29 3.23 -9.80
N ALA A 48 -3.29 2.38 -9.59
CA ALA A 48 -3.14 1.68 -8.33
C ALA A 48 -2.73 2.64 -7.21
N VAL A 49 -3.12 2.30 -5.99
CA VAL A 49 -2.63 2.98 -4.79
C VAL A 49 -1.57 2.10 -4.16
N ILE A 50 -0.76 2.68 -3.28
CA ILE A 50 0.22 1.91 -2.52
C ILE A 50 -0.47 1.31 -1.30
N VAL A 51 -0.26 0.02 -1.09
CA VAL A 51 -0.62 -0.67 0.15
C VAL A 51 0.62 -0.63 1.03
N LEU A 52 0.52 0.07 2.14
CA LEU A 52 1.64 0.39 3.01
C LEU A 52 1.48 -0.33 4.35
N ALA A 53 2.53 -0.99 4.80
CA ALA A 53 2.53 -1.69 6.09
C ALA A 53 3.80 -1.40 6.87
N GLY A 54 3.70 -1.51 8.19
CA GLY A 54 4.86 -1.44 9.08
C GLY A 54 5.19 -2.81 9.68
N ASN A 55 4.40 -3.83 9.36
CA ASN A 55 4.58 -5.20 9.83
C ASN A 55 4.41 -6.13 8.64
N LYS A 56 5.40 -6.98 8.40
CA LYS A 56 5.38 -7.90 7.25
C LYS A 56 4.16 -8.83 7.24
N ASN A 57 3.61 -9.14 8.40
CA ASN A 57 2.44 -10.02 8.49
C ASN A 57 1.22 -9.42 7.81
N HIS A 58 1.12 -8.10 7.76
CA HIS A 58 0.02 -7.42 7.09
C HIS A 58 0.09 -7.51 5.57
N LEU A 59 1.25 -7.84 5.02
CA LEU A 59 1.43 -7.98 3.57
C LEU A 59 1.35 -9.44 3.09
N GLN A 60 1.30 -10.40 4.00
CA GLN A 60 1.27 -11.83 3.62
C GLN A 60 0.18 -12.18 2.61
N PRO A 61 -1.07 -11.70 2.76
CA PRO A 61 -2.11 -12.05 1.79
C PRO A 61 -1.81 -11.59 0.37
N PHE A 62 -0.92 -10.61 0.20
CA PHE A 62 -0.58 -10.04 -1.10
C PHE A 62 0.58 -10.77 -1.79
N ILE A 63 1.37 -11.54 -1.02
CA ILE A 63 2.59 -12.16 -1.55
C ILE A 63 2.59 -13.68 -1.47
N GLU A 64 1.44 -14.28 -1.20
CA GLU A 64 1.31 -15.73 -1.05
C GLU A 64 1.72 -16.50 -2.31
N ASN A 65 1.53 -15.89 -3.48
CA ASN A 65 1.84 -16.52 -4.76
C ASN A 65 3.29 -16.38 -5.19
N LEU A 66 4.11 -15.69 -4.41
CA LEU A 66 5.50 -15.48 -4.78
C LEU A 66 6.35 -16.68 -4.39
N THR A 67 7.39 -16.95 -5.18
CA THR A 67 8.38 -17.97 -4.86
C THR A 67 9.26 -17.49 -3.70
N GLN A 68 10.01 -18.43 -3.09
CA GLN A 68 10.94 -18.07 -2.02
C GLN A 68 12.02 -17.11 -2.53
N SER A 69 12.47 -17.30 -3.76
CA SER A 69 13.46 -16.42 -4.37
C SER A 69 12.92 -15.01 -4.53
N GLU A 70 11.66 -14.89 -5.00
CA GLU A 70 11.01 -13.58 -5.15
C GLU A 70 10.81 -12.89 -3.81
N LYS A 71 10.41 -13.63 -2.79
CA LYS A 71 10.27 -13.08 -1.44
C LYS A 71 11.61 -12.59 -0.90
N LYS A 72 12.69 -13.31 -1.19
CA LYS A 72 14.02 -12.89 -0.78
C LYS A 72 14.37 -11.55 -1.42
N ASP A 73 14.06 -11.38 -2.69
CA ASP A 73 14.31 -10.11 -3.39
C ASP A 73 13.56 -8.95 -2.73
N LEU A 74 12.30 -9.17 -2.35
CA LEU A 74 11.53 -8.16 -1.64
C LEU A 74 12.22 -7.73 -0.36
N TYR A 75 12.61 -8.70 0.47
CA TYR A 75 13.14 -8.43 1.80
C TYR A 75 14.58 -7.94 1.79
N GLU A 76 15.27 -7.97 0.65
CA GLU A 76 16.55 -7.28 0.52
C GLU A 76 16.37 -5.77 0.51
N LYS A 77 15.22 -5.27 0.03
CA LYS A 77 14.91 -3.84 -0.01
C LYS A 77 13.98 -3.40 1.10
N TRP A 78 13.25 -4.31 1.70
CA TRP A 78 12.32 -4.05 2.78
C TRP A 78 12.89 -4.45 4.13
N PRO A 79 12.53 -3.71 5.17
CA PRO A 79 11.79 -2.44 5.15
C PRO A 79 12.61 -1.29 4.58
N GLY A 80 11.91 -0.32 3.98
CA GLY A 80 12.56 0.85 3.39
C GLY A 80 11.66 1.56 2.40
N PRO A 81 12.19 2.61 1.74
CA PRO A 81 11.40 3.44 0.82
C PRO A 81 11.23 2.80 -0.56
N HIS A 82 11.20 1.50 -0.66
CA HIS A 82 11.03 0.78 -1.91
C HIS A 82 9.63 0.24 -2.05
N THR A 83 8.99 0.52 -3.19
CA THR A 83 7.67 0.01 -3.54
C THR A 83 7.81 -1.01 -4.65
N TRP A 84 7.17 -2.16 -4.47
CA TRP A 84 7.17 -3.22 -5.47
C TRP A 84 5.79 -3.34 -6.09
N LEU A 85 5.74 -3.48 -7.40
CA LEU A 85 4.52 -3.88 -8.11
C LEU A 85 4.54 -5.40 -8.26
N ILE A 86 3.49 -6.04 -7.78
CA ILE A 86 3.40 -7.48 -7.71
C ILE A 86 2.11 -7.93 -8.40
N PRO A 87 2.15 -8.99 -9.23
CA PRO A 87 0.91 -9.53 -9.79
C PRO A 87 -0.05 -9.89 -8.66
N ALA A 88 -1.27 -9.36 -8.73
CA ALA A 88 -2.24 -9.54 -7.68
C ALA A 88 -3.01 -10.84 -7.84
N LEU A 89 -3.20 -11.55 -6.72
CA LEU A 89 -4.09 -12.71 -6.67
C LEU A 89 -5.53 -12.28 -6.90
N ASP A 90 -6.37 -13.20 -7.35
CA ASP A 90 -7.79 -12.93 -7.56
C ASP A 90 -8.50 -12.50 -6.27
N SER A 91 -7.99 -12.94 -5.12
CA SER A 91 -8.53 -12.54 -3.82
C SER A 91 -8.30 -11.09 -3.46
N ILE A 92 -7.40 -10.40 -4.18
CA ILE A 92 -7.09 -9.00 -3.92
C ILE A 92 -8.16 -8.11 -4.54
N PRO A 93 -8.71 -7.13 -3.80
CA PRO A 93 -9.74 -6.25 -4.33
C PRO A 93 -9.32 -5.52 -5.60
N LYS A 94 -10.27 -5.37 -6.50
CA LYS A 94 -10.03 -4.72 -7.81
C LYS A 94 -9.52 -3.30 -7.68
N TRP A 95 -10.03 -2.57 -6.70
CA TRP A 95 -9.65 -1.16 -6.50
C TRP A 95 -8.21 -0.97 -6.07
N LEU A 96 -7.50 -2.04 -5.71
CA LEU A 96 -6.08 -1.98 -5.37
C LEU A 96 -5.15 -2.30 -6.54
N LYS A 97 -5.70 -2.76 -7.66
CA LYS A 97 -4.89 -3.26 -8.79
C LYS A 97 -4.70 -2.26 -9.92
N GLY A 98 -5.58 -1.26 -10.03
CA GLY A 98 -5.60 -0.41 -11.21
C GLY A 98 -5.92 -1.23 -12.47
N ASP A 99 -5.49 -0.75 -13.62
CA ASP A 99 -5.73 -1.43 -14.90
C ASP A 99 -4.72 -2.54 -15.21
N THR A 100 -3.64 -2.60 -14.45
CA THR A 100 -2.52 -3.50 -14.77
C THR A 100 -2.65 -4.89 -14.18
N GLY A 101 -3.57 -5.07 -13.21
CA GLY A 101 -3.64 -6.30 -12.43
C GLY A 101 -2.52 -6.44 -11.41
N MET A 102 -1.75 -5.38 -11.21
CA MET A 102 -0.62 -5.36 -10.26
C MET A 102 -1.02 -4.58 -9.02
N VAL A 103 -0.53 -5.00 -7.86
CA VAL A 103 -0.70 -4.28 -6.60
C VAL A 103 0.63 -3.69 -6.17
N ALA A 104 0.61 -2.43 -5.74
CA ALA A 104 1.80 -1.74 -5.26
C ALA A 104 1.91 -1.89 -3.76
N LEU A 105 3.01 -2.48 -3.29
CA LEU A 105 3.23 -2.79 -1.88
C LEU A 105 4.50 -2.13 -1.37
N ARG A 106 4.45 -1.67 -0.12
CA ARG A 106 5.64 -1.16 0.57
C ARG A 106 5.62 -1.58 2.03
N LEU A 107 6.77 -2.05 2.50
CA LEU A 107 7.00 -2.28 3.93
C LEU A 107 7.96 -1.20 4.42
N THR A 108 7.52 -0.37 5.34
CA THR A 108 8.30 0.75 5.84
C THR A 108 8.81 0.50 7.26
N SER A 109 9.94 1.14 7.59
CA SER A 109 10.47 1.15 8.95
C SER A 109 10.10 2.44 9.69
N HIS A 110 9.28 3.31 9.10
CA HIS A 110 8.90 4.56 9.74
C HIS A 110 8.09 4.28 11.01
N PRO A 111 8.52 4.78 12.18
CA PRO A 111 7.88 4.42 13.47
C PRO A 111 6.39 4.75 13.52
N ASP A 112 5.98 5.87 12.96
CA ASP A 112 4.58 6.29 13.00
C ASP A 112 3.69 5.36 12.19
N VAL A 113 4.17 4.92 11.03
CA VAL A 113 3.41 3.96 10.20
C VAL A 113 3.36 2.59 10.88
N ILE A 114 4.45 2.17 11.49
CA ILE A 114 4.48 0.93 12.26
C ILE A 114 3.41 0.97 13.35
N ASN A 115 3.34 2.06 14.10
CA ASN A 115 2.37 2.21 15.18
C ASN A 115 0.94 2.23 14.65
N ILE A 116 0.69 2.97 13.56
CA ILE A 116 -0.64 3.07 12.95
C ILE A 116 -1.12 1.69 12.47
N THR A 117 -0.30 1.00 11.70
CA THR A 117 -0.70 -0.29 11.13
C THR A 117 -0.85 -1.36 12.21
N ASN A 118 -0.03 -1.33 13.24
CA ASN A 118 -0.16 -2.26 14.37
C ASN A 118 -1.43 -1.97 15.18
N GLU A 119 -1.74 -0.71 15.42
CA GLU A 119 -2.98 -0.35 16.12
C GLU A 119 -4.21 -0.80 15.35
N LEU A 120 -4.20 -0.61 14.04
CA LEU A 120 -5.30 -1.01 13.17
C LEU A 120 -5.29 -2.52 12.86
N ASN A 121 -4.19 -3.19 13.12
CA ASN A 121 -3.95 -4.58 12.72
C ASN A 121 -4.26 -4.79 11.23
N SER A 122 -3.76 -3.88 10.40
CA SER A 122 -4.05 -3.85 8.97
C SER A 122 -3.02 -2.99 8.26
N PRO A 123 -2.70 -3.30 6.99
CA PRO A 123 -2.02 -2.31 6.16
C PRO A 123 -2.97 -1.15 5.88
N ILE A 124 -2.45 -0.09 5.33
CA ILE A 124 -3.26 1.06 4.91
C ILE A 124 -3.00 1.33 3.44
N CYS A 125 -4.02 1.86 2.74
CA CYS A 125 -3.77 2.50 1.46
C CYS A 125 -3.09 3.82 1.72
N SER A 126 -2.17 4.18 0.87
CA SER A 126 -1.45 5.45 0.99
C SER A 126 -1.32 6.09 -0.38
N THR A 127 -1.48 7.41 -0.40
CA THR A 127 -1.20 8.21 -1.58
C THR A 127 0.20 8.77 -1.51
N SER A 128 1.14 8.08 -0.87
CA SER A 128 2.48 8.62 -0.84
C SER A 128 2.83 9.04 -2.26
N ALA A 129 3.32 10.25 -2.37
CA ALA A 129 3.57 10.89 -3.64
C ALA A 129 4.59 10.10 -4.46
N ASN A 130 4.56 10.28 -5.76
CA ASN A 130 5.62 9.91 -6.69
C ASN A 130 5.69 8.45 -7.09
N LEU A 131 4.58 7.95 -7.64
CA LEU A 131 4.67 6.79 -8.50
C LEU A 131 5.13 7.20 -9.90
N SER A 132 4.96 8.49 -10.25
CA SER A 132 5.38 9.01 -11.55
C SER A 132 6.88 9.27 -11.54
N GLY A 133 7.58 8.84 -12.57
CA GLY A 133 9.00 9.06 -12.72
C GLY A 133 9.89 8.01 -12.09
N GLU A 134 9.31 7.01 -11.46
CA GLU A 134 10.06 5.91 -10.87
C GLU A 134 10.47 4.91 -11.94
N GLU A 135 11.64 4.31 -11.77
CA GLU A 135 12.08 3.28 -12.69
C GLU A 135 11.35 1.98 -12.45
N THR A 136 10.98 1.32 -13.52
CA THR A 136 10.41 -0.01 -13.43
C THR A 136 11.51 -1.06 -13.44
N ALA A 137 11.43 -2.00 -12.52
CA ALA A 137 12.32 -3.14 -12.53
C ALA A 137 11.96 -4.05 -13.71
N LYS A 138 12.94 -4.73 -14.25
CA LYS A 138 12.77 -5.58 -15.43
C LYS A 138 12.33 -7.00 -15.10
N ASN A 139 12.10 -7.28 -13.85
CA ASN A 139 11.65 -8.59 -13.41
C ASN A 139 10.20 -8.81 -13.84
N LEU A 140 9.89 -9.99 -14.34
CA LEU A 140 8.54 -10.32 -14.80
C LEU A 140 7.50 -10.34 -13.67
N SER A 141 7.91 -10.68 -12.47
CA SER A 141 7.01 -10.83 -11.33
C SER A 141 7.00 -9.60 -10.43
N LEU A 142 8.09 -8.86 -10.39
CA LEU A 142 8.28 -7.75 -9.47
C LEU A 142 8.75 -6.53 -10.23
N ILE A 143 8.10 -5.40 -9.96
CA ILE A 143 8.47 -4.11 -10.51
C ILE A 143 8.75 -3.19 -9.34
N HIS A 144 9.96 -2.65 -9.29
CA HIS A 144 10.37 -1.72 -8.25
C HIS A 144 10.08 -0.29 -8.71
N ILE A 145 9.36 0.43 -7.88
CA ILE A 145 9.01 1.83 -8.15
C ILE A 145 9.80 2.74 -7.22
#